data_8418db03469f2cec067a568293fb244c
#
_entry.id   8418db03469f2cec067a568293fb244c
#
_cell.length_a   1.000
_cell.length_b   1.000
_cell.length_c   1.000
_cell.angle_alpha   90.00
_cell.angle_beta   90.00
_cell.angle_gamma   90.00
#
_symmetry.space_group_name_H-M   'P 1'
#
loop_
_entity.id
_entity.type
_entity.pdbx_description
1 polymer ?
#
loop_
_entity_poly.entity_id
_entity_poly.type
_entity_poly.pdbx_seq_one_letter_code
_entity_poly.pdbx_strand_id
1 'polypeptide(L)'
;DDDEQIPKWRVIPYQREKMNLRIFIRPLLALLPVLIGGIDASARQADSTKYTHRVGVNVRPSHIMPTHRFFRGENELGKRLSASGSAHLQYSFSFPQSSRFGKTYPTAYQGIGLAWNTFFDQKEIGSPAAVYVFQGARLASIAPRLSLDYEWNFGVSFGWHPYDPNGEILGYENSMNLVVGSRVNAYINFGLLLSWQPFDNWTLSAGADLTHFSNGNTSYPNAGVNTIGGRVGVTRSFGPSGHLLTSKAKRSSDCSFTDGTRPASRMTYDILLYGAGRTKGLIWHDSPYIAEGSFGILGLNVSPLYRVNKFFRAGASLDVQYDESANVIDHVAGTGEDGNIRFYRPPLNEQLGIGVSLRAEFVMPVFSVNIGFGRNVIYKGDELKGFYQTLALKTDIHKGLYLHIGYKLHDFHDPNNLMLGLGWRFGNR
;
A
#
# COMPACT_ATOMS: atom_id res chain seq x y z
N ASP A 1 -43.86 -3.43 35.44
CA ASP A 1 -43.20 -2.11 35.60
C ASP A 1 -41.69 -2.36 35.72
N ASP A 2 -41.07 -2.62 34.59
CA ASP A 2 -39.60 -2.72 34.48
C ASP A 2 -39.08 -1.42 33.85
N ASP A 3 -38.60 -0.53 34.72
CA ASP A 3 -37.86 0.68 34.33
C ASP A 3 -36.50 0.28 33.72
N GLU A 4 -36.43 0.25 32.44
CA GLU A 4 -35.22 0.14 31.63
C GLU A 4 -34.38 1.41 31.84
N GLN A 5 -33.37 1.37 32.71
CA GLN A 5 -32.45 2.48 32.95
C GLN A 5 -31.55 2.70 31.72
N ILE A 6 -31.91 3.69 30.90
CA ILE A 6 -31.04 4.21 29.85
C ILE A 6 -29.80 4.85 30.50
N PRO A 7 -28.57 4.46 30.11
CA PRO A 7 -27.34 5.05 30.66
C PRO A 7 -27.28 6.55 30.33
N LYS A 8 -27.23 7.39 31.36
CA LYS A 8 -27.02 8.84 31.19
C LYS A 8 -25.59 9.10 30.72
N TRP A 9 -25.40 9.36 29.46
CA TRP A 9 -24.12 9.82 28.93
C TRP A 9 -23.77 11.19 29.54
N ARG A 10 -22.68 11.27 30.29
CA ARG A 10 -22.10 12.55 30.71
C ARG A 10 -21.56 13.27 29.51
N VAL A 11 -22.16 14.40 29.15
CA VAL A 11 -21.61 15.34 28.19
C VAL A 11 -20.34 15.97 28.80
N ILE A 12 -19.18 15.50 28.39
CA ILE A 12 -17.90 16.14 28.74
C ILE A 12 -17.72 17.33 27.82
N PRO A 13 -17.42 18.54 28.30
CA PRO A 13 -17.28 19.71 27.46
C PRO A 13 -16.09 19.53 26.50
N TYR A 14 -16.34 19.82 25.23
CA TYR A 14 -15.37 19.77 24.14
C TYR A 14 -14.24 20.78 24.39
N GLN A 15 -13.10 20.31 24.86
CA GLN A 15 -11.84 21.06 24.74
C GLN A 15 -11.28 20.82 23.34
N ARG A 16 -11.26 21.88 22.55
CA ARG A 16 -10.60 21.93 21.24
C ARG A 16 -9.09 21.77 21.48
N GLU A 17 -8.56 20.56 21.47
CA GLU A 17 -7.12 20.35 21.44
C GLU A 17 -6.60 20.98 20.16
N LYS A 18 -5.93 22.12 20.31
CA LYS A 18 -5.18 22.74 19.22
C LYS A 18 -4.11 21.76 18.79
N MET A 19 -4.18 21.30 17.55
CA MET A 19 -3.17 20.47 16.93
C MET A 19 -1.78 21.03 17.24
N ASN A 20 -1.00 20.30 18.06
CA ASN A 20 0.30 20.80 18.50
C ASN A 20 1.33 20.59 17.39
N LEU A 21 1.35 21.53 16.45
CA LEU A 21 2.25 21.56 15.28
C LEU A 21 3.74 21.38 15.67
N ARG A 22 4.08 21.64 16.94
CA ARG A 22 5.45 21.47 17.48
C ARG A 22 5.92 20.02 17.49
N ILE A 23 5.00 19.05 17.55
CA ILE A 23 5.34 17.61 17.49
C ILE A 23 5.92 17.22 16.13
N PHE A 24 5.47 17.88 15.05
CA PHE A 24 5.97 17.65 13.69
C PHE A 24 7.19 18.52 13.35
N ILE A 25 7.23 19.74 13.85
CA ILE A 25 8.27 20.72 13.51
C ILE A 25 9.61 20.35 14.19
N ARG A 26 9.60 19.86 15.43
CA ARG A 26 10.84 19.54 16.17
C ARG A 26 11.68 18.45 15.51
N PRO A 27 11.17 17.26 15.17
CA PRO A 27 11.98 16.25 14.45
C PRO A 27 12.39 16.72 13.05
N LEU A 28 11.57 17.53 12.37
CA LEU A 28 11.92 18.09 11.07
C LEU A 28 13.08 19.09 11.18
N LEU A 29 13.08 19.95 12.19
CA LEU A 29 14.18 20.88 12.48
C LEU A 29 15.46 20.16 12.90
N ALA A 30 15.37 19.03 13.59
CA ALA A 30 16.51 18.20 13.95
C ALA A 30 17.19 17.53 12.74
N LEU A 31 16.45 17.31 11.65
CA LEU A 31 16.98 16.78 10.38
C LEU A 31 17.56 17.86 9.45
N LEU A 32 17.23 19.14 9.71
CA LEU A 32 17.72 20.27 8.91
C LEU A 32 19.27 20.33 8.82
N PRO A 33 20.05 20.10 9.90
CA PRO A 33 21.50 20.08 9.84
C PRO A 33 22.06 18.98 8.93
N VAL A 34 21.41 17.82 8.84
CA VAL A 34 21.79 16.71 7.95
C VAL A 34 21.61 17.11 6.47
N LEU A 35 20.59 17.90 6.18
CA LEU A 35 20.34 18.41 4.83
C LEU A 35 21.25 19.58 4.46
N ILE A 36 21.65 20.41 5.44
CA ILE A 36 22.46 21.62 5.23
C ILE A 36 23.94 21.34 5.40
N GLY A 37 24.30 20.46 6.34
CA GLY A 37 25.67 20.13 6.72
C GLY A 37 26.30 19.09 5.83
N GLY A 38 27.21 19.52 4.99
CA GLY A 38 28.24 18.69 4.43
C GLY A 38 28.01 18.18 3.02
N ILE A 39 28.94 18.54 2.29
CA ILE A 39 29.58 18.21 1.04
C ILE A 39 29.45 19.36 0.06
N ASP A 40 30.46 20.22 0.06
CA ASP A 40 30.84 21.03 -1.09
C ASP A 40 31.16 20.10 -2.27
N ALA A 41 30.13 19.66 -2.95
CA ALA A 41 30.28 19.03 -4.26
C ALA A 41 30.41 20.19 -5.25
N SER A 42 31.64 20.61 -5.51
CA SER A 42 31.99 21.44 -6.67
C SER A 42 31.15 21.01 -7.85
N ALA A 43 30.52 21.98 -8.52
CA ALA A 43 29.78 21.80 -9.75
C ALA A 43 30.69 21.15 -10.81
N ARG A 44 30.77 19.83 -10.80
CA ARG A 44 31.44 19.06 -11.86
C ARG A 44 30.44 18.88 -12.99
N GLN A 45 30.95 19.13 -14.19
CA GLN A 45 30.30 18.87 -15.47
C GLN A 45 29.41 17.60 -15.41
N ALA A 46 28.17 17.74 -15.84
CA ALA A 46 27.16 16.67 -15.75
C ALA A 46 27.68 15.37 -16.41
N ASP A 47 28.11 14.43 -15.59
CA ASP A 47 28.58 13.11 -16.04
C ASP A 47 27.35 12.20 -16.19
N SER A 48 26.92 12.00 -17.44
CA SER A 48 25.75 11.18 -17.79
C SER A 48 25.87 9.70 -17.37
N THR A 49 27.03 9.29 -16.88
CA THR A 49 27.31 7.91 -16.44
C THR A 49 27.04 7.67 -14.95
N LYS A 50 26.77 8.73 -14.17
CA LYS A 50 26.58 8.62 -12.71
C LYS A 50 25.12 8.67 -12.29
N TYR A 51 24.83 8.00 -11.17
CA TYR A 51 23.54 8.10 -10.49
C TYR A 51 23.33 9.50 -9.90
N THR A 52 22.08 9.96 -9.93
CA THR A 52 21.67 11.11 -9.14
C THR A 52 21.04 10.64 -7.86
N HIS A 53 21.59 11.07 -6.72
CA HIS A 53 21.08 10.74 -5.40
C HIS A 53 20.26 11.90 -4.85
N ARG A 54 19.26 11.60 -4.01
CA ARG A 54 18.40 12.59 -3.36
C ARG A 54 18.13 12.21 -1.92
N VAL A 55 18.07 13.23 -1.06
CA VAL A 55 17.59 13.10 0.31
C VAL A 55 16.46 14.13 0.48
N GLY A 56 15.33 13.70 0.99
CA GLY A 56 14.16 14.52 1.16
C GLY A 56 13.48 14.29 2.50
N VAL A 57 12.81 15.34 2.97
CA VAL A 57 11.90 15.27 4.11
C VAL A 57 10.55 15.84 3.68
N ASN A 58 9.47 15.25 4.19
CA ASN A 58 8.13 15.77 3.95
C ASN A 58 7.22 15.52 5.16
N VAL A 59 6.18 16.33 5.25
CA VAL A 59 5.10 16.19 6.24
C VAL A 59 3.77 16.03 5.50
N ARG A 60 2.89 15.23 6.07
CA ARG A 60 1.60 14.88 5.47
C ARG A 60 0.47 15.00 6.49
N PRO A 61 -0.10 16.20 6.65
CA PRO A 61 -1.37 16.35 7.37
C PRO A 61 -2.49 15.69 6.57
N SER A 62 -3.30 14.87 7.23
CA SER A 62 -4.31 14.07 6.54
C SER A 62 -5.61 13.98 7.35
N HIS A 63 -6.69 13.70 6.64
CA HIS A 63 -8.00 13.37 7.18
C HIS A 63 -8.19 11.85 7.15
N ILE A 64 -8.64 11.27 8.27
CA ILE A 64 -9.02 9.86 8.35
C ILE A 64 -10.38 9.69 7.70
N MET A 65 -10.48 8.82 6.70
CA MET A 65 -11.75 8.45 6.09
C MET A 65 -12.52 7.53 7.05
N PRO A 66 -13.73 7.91 7.52
CA PRO A 66 -14.46 7.17 8.56
C PRO A 66 -15.13 5.91 7.99
N THR A 67 -14.33 4.97 7.53
CA THR A 67 -14.79 3.70 6.95
C THR A 67 -15.37 2.74 7.98
N HIS A 68 -15.03 2.92 9.27
CA HIS A 68 -15.53 2.11 10.38
C HIS A 68 -16.13 2.98 11.48
N ARG A 69 -17.05 2.42 12.30
CA ARG A 69 -17.74 3.09 13.43
C ARG A 69 -16.76 3.61 14.48
N PHE A 70 -15.65 2.90 14.70
CA PHE A 70 -14.55 3.31 15.58
C PHE A 70 -14.11 4.76 15.30
N PHE A 71 -13.91 5.13 14.04
CA PHE A 71 -13.55 6.51 13.66
C PHE A 71 -14.72 7.51 13.82
N ARG A 72 -15.94 7.02 13.95
CA ARG A 72 -17.15 7.86 14.13
C ARG A 72 -17.45 8.16 15.58
N GLY A 73 -16.68 7.57 16.53
CA GLY A 73 -16.82 7.82 17.96
C GLY A 73 -17.14 6.57 18.78
N GLU A 74 -17.29 5.40 18.17
CA GLU A 74 -17.38 4.12 18.89
C GLU A 74 -15.96 3.65 19.27
N ASN A 75 -15.31 4.42 20.14
CA ASN A 75 -13.97 4.22 20.70
C ASN A 75 -13.99 4.65 22.18
N GLU A 76 -12.95 4.31 22.94
CA GLU A 76 -12.88 4.66 24.38
C GLU A 76 -12.98 6.17 24.64
N LEU A 77 -12.48 7.00 23.72
CA LEU A 77 -12.57 8.45 23.85
C LEU A 77 -14.00 8.99 23.63
N GLY A 78 -14.91 8.18 23.07
CA GLY A 78 -16.24 8.62 22.68
C GLY A 78 -16.21 9.76 21.64
N LYS A 79 -15.12 9.92 20.88
CA LYS A 79 -14.89 11.05 19.99
C LYS A 79 -14.58 10.58 18.58
N ARG A 80 -15.02 11.38 17.62
CA ARG A 80 -14.65 11.18 16.21
C ARG A 80 -13.17 11.40 16.01
N LEU A 81 -12.48 10.40 15.47
CA LEU A 81 -11.09 10.48 15.04
C LEU A 81 -11.07 10.85 13.54
N SER A 82 -10.69 12.07 13.22
CA SER A 82 -10.74 12.57 11.84
C SER A 82 -9.40 13.11 11.33
N ALA A 83 -8.43 13.32 12.21
CA ALA A 83 -7.14 13.89 11.87
C ALA A 83 -6.03 12.86 12.01
N SER A 84 -5.09 12.88 11.09
CA SER A 84 -3.83 12.16 11.18
C SER A 84 -2.70 13.03 10.63
N GLY A 85 -1.48 12.63 10.91
CA GLY A 85 -0.33 13.31 10.36
C GLY A 85 0.88 12.39 10.32
N SER A 86 1.81 12.66 9.41
CA SER A 86 3.05 11.91 9.34
C SER A 86 4.23 12.78 8.94
N ALA A 87 5.43 12.37 9.38
CA ALA A 87 6.71 12.94 8.98
C ALA A 87 7.56 11.86 8.31
N HIS A 88 8.22 12.20 7.22
CA HIS A 88 8.94 11.26 6.38
C HIS A 88 10.36 11.72 6.13
N LEU A 89 11.29 10.75 6.14
CA LEU A 89 12.65 10.86 5.63
C LEU A 89 12.78 9.92 4.43
N GLN A 90 13.25 10.42 3.30
CA GLN A 90 13.36 9.68 2.04
C GLN A 90 14.77 9.77 1.47
N TYR A 91 15.32 8.64 1.04
CA TYR A 91 16.48 8.57 0.17
C TYR A 91 16.10 7.96 -1.15
N SER A 92 16.47 8.58 -2.27
CA SER A 92 16.21 8.06 -3.60
C SER A 92 17.37 8.26 -4.56
N PHE A 93 17.31 7.52 -5.67
CA PHE A 93 18.24 7.68 -6.78
C PHE A 93 17.52 7.59 -8.11
N SER A 94 18.13 8.18 -9.15
CA SER A 94 17.76 8.01 -10.54
C SER A 94 18.88 7.34 -11.30
N PHE A 95 18.51 6.48 -12.27
CA PHE A 95 19.49 5.83 -13.13
C PHE A 95 20.22 6.83 -14.02
N PRO A 96 21.51 6.56 -14.36
CA PRO A 96 22.26 7.37 -15.32
C PRO A 96 21.52 7.46 -16.65
N GLN A 97 21.53 8.64 -17.27
CA GLN A 97 20.87 8.85 -18.60
C GLN A 97 21.51 8.01 -19.70
N SER A 98 22.76 7.60 -19.54
CA SER A 98 23.44 6.67 -20.47
C SER A 98 22.94 5.22 -20.36
N SER A 99 22.36 4.84 -19.22
CA SER A 99 21.86 3.49 -18.99
C SER A 99 20.54 3.22 -19.74
N ARG A 100 20.25 1.92 -19.99
CA ARG A 100 18.98 1.50 -20.59
C ARG A 100 17.77 2.01 -19.79
N PHE A 101 17.82 1.91 -18.47
CA PHE A 101 16.73 2.37 -17.58
C PHE A 101 16.58 3.89 -17.60
N GLY A 102 17.70 4.65 -17.54
CA GLY A 102 17.66 6.12 -17.60
C GLY A 102 17.12 6.65 -18.93
N LYS A 103 17.46 5.99 -20.04
CA LYS A 103 16.88 6.32 -21.36
C LYS A 103 15.40 6.01 -21.46
N THR A 104 14.95 4.90 -20.88
CA THR A 104 13.55 4.47 -20.92
C THR A 104 12.68 5.30 -19.98
N TYR A 105 13.20 5.62 -18.79
CA TYR A 105 12.50 6.32 -17.71
C TYR A 105 13.30 7.55 -17.22
N PRO A 106 13.45 8.58 -18.03
CA PRO A 106 14.42 9.66 -17.79
C PRO A 106 14.10 10.52 -16.55
N THR A 107 12.86 10.52 -16.09
CA THR A 107 12.43 11.31 -14.92
C THR A 107 12.13 10.46 -13.68
N ALA A 108 12.27 9.13 -13.81
CA ALA A 108 11.96 8.23 -12.70
C ALA A 108 13.03 8.29 -11.61
N TYR A 109 12.56 8.18 -10.38
CA TYR A 109 13.37 8.01 -9.19
C TYR A 109 12.76 6.93 -8.31
N GLN A 110 13.60 6.23 -7.58
CA GLN A 110 13.21 5.15 -6.67
C GLN A 110 14.11 5.16 -5.44
N GLY A 111 13.58 4.67 -4.32
CA GLY A 111 14.32 4.70 -3.08
C GLY A 111 13.63 4.03 -1.91
N ILE A 112 14.12 4.36 -0.72
CA ILE A 112 13.60 3.89 0.56
C ILE A 112 13.22 5.09 1.42
N GLY A 113 12.19 4.92 2.26
CA GLY A 113 11.73 5.95 3.17
C GLY A 113 11.40 5.38 4.54
N LEU A 114 11.46 6.27 5.51
CA LEU A 114 11.00 6.07 6.87
C LEU A 114 9.87 7.05 7.14
N ALA A 115 8.84 6.61 7.85
CA ALA A 115 7.77 7.48 8.29
C ALA A 115 7.46 7.28 9.77
N TRP A 116 7.04 8.36 10.41
CA TRP A 116 6.40 8.35 11.71
C TRP A 116 4.98 8.87 11.55
N ASN A 117 4.00 8.10 11.98
CA ASN A 117 2.58 8.43 11.84
C ASN A 117 1.93 8.66 13.21
N THR A 118 0.93 9.53 13.26
CA THR A 118 0.07 9.71 14.42
C THR A 118 -1.38 9.88 13.98
N PHE A 119 -2.27 9.30 14.76
CA PHE A 119 -3.72 9.40 14.59
C PHE A 119 -4.36 10.18 15.74
N PHE A 120 -3.52 10.77 16.62
CA PHE A 120 -3.90 11.51 17.83
C PHE A 120 -4.69 10.68 18.84
N ASP A 121 -4.57 9.36 18.73
CA ASP A 121 -5.03 8.38 19.68
C ASP A 121 -3.90 7.38 19.94
N GLN A 122 -3.11 7.66 20.95
CA GLN A 122 -1.95 6.82 21.28
C GLN A 122 -2.32 5.55 22.02
N LYS A 123 -3.47 5.53 22.71
CA LYS A 123 -3.88 4.38 23.50
C LYS A 123 -4.46 3.28 22.61
N GLU A 124 -5.47 3.60 21.81
CA GLU A 124 -6.18 2.59 21.04
C GLU A 124 -5.51 2.27 19.69
N ILE A 125 -4.94 3.28 19.00
CA ILE A 125 -4.31 3.08 17.68
C ILE A 125 -2.79 3.01 17.76
N GLY A 126 -2.17 3.82 18.64
CA GLY A 126 -0.73 3.98 18.74
C GLY A 126 -0.18 5.04 17.78
N SER A 127 1.16 5.07 17.67
CA SER A 127 1.89 5.98 16.78
C SER A 127 2.88 5.20 15.91
N PRO A 128 2.41 4.50 14.86
CA PRO A 128 3.23 3.55 14.12
C PRO A 128 4.30 4.23 13.27
N ALA A 129 5.46 3.59 13.22
CA ALA A 129 6.51 3.88 12.24
C ALA A 129 6.32 3.02 10.98
N ALA A 130 6.79 3.50 9.83
CA ALA A 130 6.80 2.73 8.59
C ALA A 130 8.16 2.76 7.92
N VAL A 131 8.52 1.64 7.31
CA VAL A 131 9.64 1.49 6.37
C VAL A 131 9.07 1.12 5.03
N TYR A 132 9.45 1.84 3.97
CA TYR A 132 8.86 1.64 2.66
C TYR A 132 9.86 1.85 1.52
N VAL A 133 9.62 1.17 0.42
CA VAL A 133 10.21 1.49 -0.89
C VAL A 133 9.27 2.44 -1.61
N PHE A 134 9.83 3.31 -2.45
CA PHE A 134 9.01 4.21 -3.24
C PHE A 134 9.57 4.43 -4.64
N GLN A 135 8.69 4.80 -5.54
CA GLN A 135 9.01 5.16 -6.90
C GLN A 135 8.12 6.31 -7.34
N GLY A 136 8.73 7.28 -7.99
CA GLY A 136 8.02 8.38 -8.61
C GLY A 136 8.57 8.72 -9.98
N ALA A 137 7.78 9.46 -10.74
CA ALA A 137 8.21 10.02 -12.01
C ALA A 137 7.34 11.22 -12.40
N ARG A 138 7.84 12.01 -13.34
CA ARG A 138 7.12 13.14 -13.91
C ARG A 138 6.00 12.66 -14.83
N LEU A 139 4.81 13.19 -14.60
CA LEU A 139 3.66 13.06 -15.49
C LEU A 139 3.66 14.15 -16.56
N ALA A 140 3.92 15.40 -16.14
CA ALA A 140 3.92 16.54 -17.03
C ALA A 140 4.88 17.65 -16.58
N SER A 141 5.48 18.36 -17.51
CA SER A 141 6.16 19.64 -17.25
C SER A 141 5.14 20.77 -17.45
N ILE A 142 4.83 21.49 -16.39
CA ILE A 142 3.84 22.57 -16.40
C ILE A 142 4.50 23.87 -16.85
N ALA A 143 5.69 24.18 -16.28
CA ALA A 143 6.49 25.34 -16.60
C ALA A 143 7.98 25.01 -16.46
N PRO A 144 8.89 25.90 -16.88
CA PRO A 144 10.31 25.77 -16.52
C PRO A 144 10.46 25.58 -15.01
N ARG A 145 11.15 24.50 -14.61
CA ARG A 145 11.39 24.14 -13.20
C ARG A 145 10.12 23.78 -12.37
N LEU A 146 8.95 23.58 -13.01
CA LEU A 146 7.71 23.13 -12.37
C LEU A 146 7.15 21.91 -13.09
N SER A 147 6.92 20.84 -12.36
CA SER A 147 6.35 19.60 -12.88
C SER A 147 5.21 19.07 -12.03
N LEU A 148 4.35 18.27 -12.65
CA LEU A 148 3.42 17.37 -11.98
C LEU A 148 4.05 15.99 -11.97
N ASP A 149 4.21 15.43 -10.77
CA ASP A 149 4.82 14.14 -10.54
C ASP A 149 3.83 13.22 -9.81
N TYR A 150 4.00 11.91 -9.97
CA TYR A 150 3.36 10.92 -9.10
C TYR A 150 4.40 10.20 -8.25
N GLU A 151 3.97 9.65 -7.12
CA GLU A 151 4.80 8.81 -6.27
C GLU A 151 3.96 7.70 -5.63
N TRP A 152 4.45 6.46 -5.71
CA TRP A 152 3.93 5.30 -5.01
C TRP A 152 4.88 4.90 -3.89
N ASN A 153 4.33 4.60 -2.70
CA ASN A 153 5.07 4.07 -1.59
C ASN A 153 4.46 2.75 -1.16
N PHE A 154 5.31 1.75 -0.93
CA PHE A 154 4.89 0.42 -0.49
C PHE A 154 5.84 -0.07 0.61
N GLY A 155 5.29 -0.52 1.72
CA GLY A 155 6.09 -0.98 2.82
C GLY A 155 5.29 -1.61 3.93
N VAL A 156 5.92 -1.63 5.09
CA VAL A 156 5.34 -2.15 6.32
C VAL A 156 5.40 -1.08 7.40
N SER A 157 4.37 -1.06 8.23
CA SER A 157 4.28 -0.20 9.41
C SER A 157 4.15 -1.05 10.66
N PHE A 158 4.75 -0.62 11.75
CA PHE A 158 4.84 -1.33 13.02
C PHE A 158 4.69 -0.37 14.20
N GLY A 159 4.31 -0.91 15.36
CA GLY A 159 4.01 -0.09 16.55
C GLY A 159 2.53 0.31 16.64
N TRP A 160 1.66 -0.44 15.96
CA TRP A 160 0.23 -0.36 16.13
C TRP A 160 -0.20 -1.00 17.46
N HIS A 161 -1.29 -0.50 18.03
CA HIS A 161 -1.99 -1.12 19.14
C HIS A 161 -3.18 -1.90 18.58
N PRO A 162 -3.08 -3.23 18.46
CA PRO A 162 -4.15 -4.03 17.86
C PRO A 162 -5.34 -4.20 18.80
N TYR A 163 -6.44 -4.71 18.26
CA TYR A 163 -7.54 -5.27 19.02
C TYR A 163 -7.01 -6.29 20.02
N ASP A 164 -7.34 -6.11 21.29
CA ASP A 164 -6.85 -6.91 22.41
C ASP A 164 -7.90 -6.90 23.54
N PRO A 165 -8.96 -7.70 23.40
CA PRO A 165 -10.09 -7.67 24.34
C PRO A 165 -9.72 -8.14 25.76
N ASN A 166 -8.67 -8.96 25.87
CA ASN A 166 -8.23 -9.52 27.15
C ASN A 166 -6.97 -8.83 27.74
N GLY A 167 -6.38 -7.89 26.98
CA GLY A 167 -5.13 -7.23 27.39
C GLY A 167 -3.89 -8.11 27.34
N GLU A 168 -3.93 -9.21 26.59
CA GLU A 168 -2.82 -10.19 26.52
C GLU A 168 -1.62 -9.66 25.72
N ILE A 169 -1.90 -8.80 24.74
CA ILE A 169 -0.89 -8.24 23.82
C ILE A 169 -0.34 -6.93 24.34
N LEU A 170 -1.23 -6.03 24.81
CA LEU A 170 -0.91 -4.66 25.18
C LEU A 170 -0.72 -4.47 26.70
N GLY A 171 -1.19 -5.43 27.51
CA GLY A 171 -1.27 -5.31 28.96
C GLY A 171 -2.46 -4.49 29.46
N TYR A 172 -3.36 -4.12 28.55
CA TYR A 172 -4.65 -3.47 28.84
C TYR A 172 -5.66 -3.81 27.74
N GLU A 173 -6.94 -3.74 28.08
CA GLU A 173 -8.03 -4.00 27.16
C GLU A 173 -8.09 -2.95 26.03
N ASN A 174 -8.22 -3.41 24.78
CA ASN A 174 -8.40 -2.61 23.57
C ASN A 174 -9.47 -3.25 22.69
N SER A 175 -10.65 -3.48 23.25
CA SER A 175 -11.75 -4.23 22.63
C SER A 175 -12.58 -3.40 21.65
N MET A 176 -12.49 -2.06 21.68
CA MET A 176 -13.22 -1.18 20.77
C MET A 176 -12.49 -0.97 19.45
N ASN A 177 -11.18 -1.26 19.37
CA ASN A 177 -10.40 -1.10 18.15
C ASN A 177 -10.65 -2.23 17.15
N LEU A 178 -11.77 -2.19 16.42
CA LEU A 178 -12.09 -3.15 15.36
C LEU A 178 -11.42 -2.79 14.01
N VAL A 179 -10.45 -1.90 13.99
CA VAL A 179 -9.80 -1.39 12.76
C VAL A 179 -8.47 -2.06 12.52
N VAL A 180 -7.73 -2.35 13.59
CA VAL A 180 -6.37 -2.87 13.55
C VAL A 180 -6.27 -4.16 14.35
N GLY A 181 -6.01 -5.29 13.67
CA GLY A 181 -5.89 -6.60 14.31
C GLY A 181 -4.45 -7.09 14.47
N SER A 182 -3.44 -6.30 14.11
CA SER A 182 -2.04 -6.73 14.23
C SER A 182 -1.10 -5.56 14.52
N ARG A 183 0.05 -5.87 15.17
CA ARG A 183 1.11 -4.88 15.43
C ARG A 183 1.87 -4.44 14.19
N VAL A 184 1.77 -5.21 13.10
CA VAL A 184 2.44 -4.97 11.82
C VAL A 184 1.38 -4.92 10.73
N ASN A 185 1.38 -3.82 9.96
CA ASN A 185 0.44 -3.62 8.87
C ASN A 185 1.18 -3.19 7.60
N ALA A 186 0.62 -3.49 6.44
CA ALA A 186 1.07 -2.93 5.17
C ALA A 186 0.90 -1.40 5.20
N TYR A 187 1.79 -0.72 4.53
CA TYR A 187 1.76 0.71 4.26
C TYR A 187 1.75 0.92 2.75
N ILE A 188 0.68 1.49 2.23
CA ILE A 188 0.49 1.78 0.82
C ILE A 188 0.13 3.25 0.70
N ASN A 189 0.85 4.01 -0.14
CA ASN A 189 0.53 5.41 -0.40
C ASN A 189 0.66 5.72 -1.88
N PHE A 190 -0.21 6.58 -2.35
CA PHE A 190 -0.14 7.20 -3.68
C PHE A 190 -0.27 8.71 -3.55
N GLY A 191 0.65 9.44 -4.18
CA GLY A 191 0.67 10.91 -4.18
C GLY A 191 0.75 11.50 -5.57
N LEU A 192 0.11 12.65 -5.74
CA LEU A 192 0.28 13.56 -6.87
C LEU A 192 0.90 14.85 -6.36
N LEU A 193 2.02 15.25 -6.94
CA LEU A 193 2.89 16.30 -6.44
C LEU A 193 3.15 17.35 -7.51
N LEU A 194 3.01 18.61 -7.14
CA LEU A 194 3.63 19.71 -7.85
C LEU A 194 5.04 19.87 -7.29
N SER A 195 6.05 19.71 -8.15
CA SER A 195 7.46 19.80 -7.81
C SER A 195 8.07 21.02 -8.47
N TRP A 196 8.54 21.98 -7.65
CA TRP A 196 9.20 23.20 -8.09
C TRP A 196 10.67 23.18 -7.68
N GLN A 197 11.55 23.49 -8.64
CA GLN A 197 12.99 23.54 -8.44
C GLN A 197 13.49 24.98 -8.43
N PRO A 198 13.47 25.69 -7.28
CA PRO A 198 13.93 27.07 -7.19
C PRO A 198 15.42 27.20 -7.49
N PHE A 199 16.22 26.21 -7.06
CA PHE A 199 17.66 26.12 -7.27
C PHE A 199 18.01 24.76 -7.87
N ASP A 200 19.16 24.63 -8.51
CA ASP A 200 19.54 23.43 -9.28
C ASP A 200 19.50 22.10 -8.48
N ASN A 201 19.80 22.17 -7.19
CA ASN A 201 19.88 20.98 -6.33
C ASN A 201 18.74 20.88 -5.30
N TRP A 202 17.78 21.79 -5.33
CA TRP A 202 16.68 21.85 -4.39
C TRP A 202 15.33 21.76 -5.08
N THR A 203 14.49 20.86 -4.59
CA THR A 203 13.11 20.72 -5.04
C THR A 203 12.18 20.92 -3.88
N LEU A 204 11.22 21.82 -4.01
CA LEU A 204 10.08 21.97 -3.14
C LEU A 204 8.91 21.22 -3.76
N SER A 205 8.19 20.45 -2.98
CA SER A 205 7.02 19.71 -3.44
C SER A 205 5.81 19.99 -2.56
N ALA A 206 4.65 20.12 -3.20
CA ALA A 206 3.36 20.18 -2.53
C ALA A 206 2.36 19.33 -3.33
N GLY A 207 1.44 18.66 -2.64
CA GLY A 207 0.50 17.80 -3.34
C GLY A 207 -0.51 17.14 -2.44
N ALA A 208 -1.17 16.12 -2.98
CA ALA A 208 -2.17 15.32 -2.29
C ALA A 208 -1.73 13.86 -2.21
N ASP A 209 -2.08 13.21 -1.12
CA ASP A 209 -1.79 11.81 -0.83
C ASP A 209 -3.03 11.04 -0.43
N LEU A 210 -3.06 9.77 -0.85
CA LEU A 210 -3.94 8.73 -0.34
C LEU A 210 -3.08 7.69 0.36
N THR A 211 -3.41 7.34 1.60
CA THR A 211 -2.66 6.32 2.36
C THR A 211 -3.61 5.26 2.89
N HIS A 212 -3.18 4.02 2.81
CA HIS A 212 -3.88 2.84 3.31
C HIS A 212 -2.97 2.02 4.21
N PHE A 213 -3.50 1.62 5.38
CA PHE A 213 -2.87 0.67 6.29
C PHE A 213 -3.82 -0.49 6.54
N SER A 214 -3.31 -1.71 6.44
CA SER A 214 -4.04 -2.94 6.78
C SER A 214 -3.09 -4.11 6.96
N ASN A 215 -3.53 -5.15 7.65
CA ASN A 215 -2.76 -6.37 7.78
C ASN A 215 -2.99 -7.37 6.63
N GLY A 216 -3.74 -6.98 5.60
CA GLY A 216 -4.04 -7.88 4.49
C GLY A 216 -4.96 -9.04 4.88
N ASN A 217 -5.76 -8.86 5.91
CA ASN A 217 -6.66 -9.86 6.49
C ASN A 217 -5.94 -11.09 7.09
N THR A 218 -4.67 -10.92 7.48
CA THR A 218 -3.90 -11.97 8.16
C THR A 218 -4.30 -12.12 9.63
N SER A 219 -4.89 -11.07 10.22
CA SER A 219 -5.43 -11.07 11.59
C SER A 219 -6.74 -10.29 11.61
N TYR A 220 -7.72 -10.79 12.37
CA TYR A 220 -8.98 -10.10 12.64
C TYR A 220 -8.86 -9.26 13.92
N PRO A 221 -9.48 -8.07 13.98
CA PRO A 221 -10.18 -7.35 12.92
C PRO A 221 -9.25 -6.65 11.91
N ASN A 222 -9.75 -6.30 10.74
CA ASN A 222 -8.98 -5.59 9.71
C ASN A 222 -9.86 -4.66 8.87
N ALA A 223 -10.57 -3.72 9.49
CA ALA A 223 -11.27 -2.69 8.73
C ALA A 223 -10.28 -1.72 8.03
N GLY A 224 -9.04 -1.67 8.51
CA GLY A 224 -7.96 -0.86 7.96
C GLY A 224 -8.12 0.64 8.23
N VAL A 225 -7.06 1.39 7.97
CA VAL A 225 -7.03 2.85 8.14
C VAL A 225 -6.76 3.49 6.78
N ASN A 226 -7.68 4.31 6.32
CA ASN A 226 -7.57 5.07 5.09
C ASN A 226 -7.47 6.56 5.39
N THR A 227 -6.50 7.25 4.78
CA THR A 227 -6.36 8.70 4.94
C THR A 227 -6.20 9.39 3.60
N ILE A 228 -6.75 10.59 3.50
CA ILE A 228 -6.56 11.51 2.39
C ILE A 228 -6.01 12.84 2.93
N GLY A 229 -4.99 13.38 2.31
CA GLY A 229 -4.40 14.61 2.84
C GLY A 229 -3.48 15.34 1.89
N GLY A 230 -2.81 16.34 2.44
CA GLY A 230 -1.79 17.11 1.77
C GLY A 230 -0.39 16.59 2.06
N ARG A 231 0.55 16.92 1.19
CA ARG A 231 1.99 16.71 1.38
C ARG A 231 2.71 18.01 1.10
N VAL A 232 3.68 18.35 1.97
CA VAL A 232 4.67 19.40 1.69
C VAL A 232 6.04 18.83 2.00
N GLY A 233 7.00 19.03 1.09
CA GLY A 233 8.32 18.46 1.23
C GLY A 233 9.42 19.28 0.58
N VAL A 234 10.64 19.00 1.01
CA VAL A 234 11.87 19.53 0.44
C VAL A 234 12.84 18.39 0.16
N THR A 235 13.47 18.43 -0.99
CA THR A 235 14.42 17.40 -1.43
C THR A 235 15.69 18.07 -1.95
N ARG A 236 16.85 17.57 -1.49
CA ARG A 236 18.17 17.96 -2.00
C ARG A 236 18.72 16.86 -2.89
N SER A 237 19.19 17.24 -4.07
CA SER A 237 19.82 16.34 -5.06
C SER A 237 21.34 16.45 -5.00
N PHE A 238 22.01 15.31 -5.21
CA PHE A 238 23.48 15.19 -5.24
C PHE A 238 23.88 14.45 -6.51
N GLY A 239 24.90 14.95 -7.22
CA GLY A 239 25.38 14.36 -8.46
C GLY A 239 25.04 15.16 -9.72
N PRO A 240 25.24 14.59 -10.91
CA PRO A 240 25.35 15.35 -12.15
C PRO A 240 24.10 16.00 -12.70
N SER A 241 22.95 15.91 -12.09
CA SER A 241 21.71 16.29 -12.76
C SER A 241 20.92 17.40 -12.04
N GLY A 242 21.47 18.62 -12.06
CA GLY A 242 20.66 19.82 -11.80
C GLY A 242 19.50 20.02 -12.80
N HIS A 243 19.42 19.25 -13.88
CA HIS A 243 18.53 19.53 -15.02
C HIS A 243 17.35 18.56 -15.21
N LEU A 244 16.93 17.80 -14.19
CA LEU A 244 15.78 16.89 -14.35
C LEU A 244 14.47 17.62 -14.73
N LEU A 245 14.34 18.90 -14.36
CA LEU A 245 13.17 19.70 -14.72
C LEU A 245 13.36 20.51 -16.02
N THR A 246 14.58 20.77 -16.44
CA THR A 246 14.85 21.58 -17.64
C THR A 246 14.97 20.78 -18.93
N SER A 247 15.26 19.48 -18.88
CA SER A 247 15.22 18.69 -20.07
C SER A 247 13.77 18.61 -20.55
N LYS A 248 13.41 19.36 -21.60
CA LYS A 248 12.31 18.98 -22.48
C LYS A 248 12.57 17.49 -22.76
N ALA A 249 11.79 16.60 -22.17
CA ALA A 249 11.77 15.22 -22.63
C ALA A 249 11.51 15.35 -24.13
N LYS A 250 12.57 15.20 -24.94
CA LYS A 250 12.40 15.04 -26.36
C LYS A 250 11.40 13.89 -26.43
N ARG A 251 10.15 14.20 -26.76
CA ARG A 251 9.18 13.19 -27.11
C ARG A 251 9.89 12.42 -28.23
N SER A 252 10.56 11.35 -27.85
CA SER A 252 10.96 10.33 -28.80
C SER A 252 9.63 9.76 -29.28
N SER A 253 9.11 10.38 -30.33
CA SER A 253 7.99 9.87 -31.11
C SER A 253 8.34 8.55 -31.78
N ASP A 254 9.57 8.12 -31.67
CA ASP A 254 10.04 6.80 -32.06
C ASP A 254 9.70 5.77 -30.98
N CYS A 255 8.43 5.38 -30.95
CA CYS A 255 8.00 4.07 -30.43
C CYS A 255 8.50 2.91 -31.34
N SER A 256 9.51 3.12 -32.16
CA SER A 256 10.09 2.05 -32.94
C SER A 256 11.02 1.21 -32.05
N PHE A 257 10.68 -0.05 -31.91
CA PHE A 257 11.47 -1.12 -31.28
C PHE A 257 12.73 -1.48 -32.12
N THR A 258 13.36 -0.51 -32.76
CA THR A 258 14.54 -0.72 -33.59
C THR A 258 15.83 -0.43 -32.86
N ASP A 259 16.09 -1.22 -31.83
CA ASP A 259 17.44 -1.57 -31.48
C ASP A 259 17.65 -3.01 -32.00
N GLY A 260 18.46 -3.24 -33.00
CA GLY A 260 18.72 -4.42 -33.86
C GLY A 260 18.63 -5.84 -33.26
N THR A 261 17.97 -6.03 -32.15
CA THR A 261 17.57 -7.30 -31.56
C THR A 261 16.18 -7.67 -32.02
N ARG A 262 15.96 -8.91 -32.43
CA ARG A 262 14.66 -9.49 -32.79
C ARG A 262 13.56 -8.94 -31.91
N PRO A 263 12.40 -8.52 -32.45
CA PRO A 263 11.31 -7.99 -31.64
C PRO A 263 10.96 -9.02 -30.59
N ALA A 264 11.20 -8.68 -29.32
CA ALA A 264 10.72 -9.50 -28.20
C ALA A 264 9.23 -9.76 -28.42
N SER A 265 8.80 -10.99 -28.24
CA SER A 265 7.39 -11.38 -28.39
C SER A 265 6.50 -10.32 -27.71
N ARG A 266 5.45 -9.86 -28.42
CA ARG A 266 4.48 -8.95 -27.81
C ARG A 266 3.66 -9.65 -26.73
N MET A 267 3.60 -11.00 -26.77
CA MET A 267 2.94 -11.80 -25.76
C MET A 267 3.93 -12.25 -24.69
N THR A 268 3.55 -12.09 -23.43
CA THR A 268 4.23 -12.67 -22.27
C THR A 268 3.23 -13.52 -21.48
N TYR A 269 3.71 -14.56 -20.82
CA TYR A 269 2.89 -15.46 -20.03
C TYR A 269 3.46 -15.48 -18.62
N ASP A 270 2.66 -15.03 -17.66
CA ASP A 270 3.02 -15.06 -16.25
C ASP A 270 2.38 -16.24 -15.58
N ILE A 271 3.16 -17.03 -14.86
CA ILE A 271 2.66 -18.07 -13.94
C ILE A 271 3.05 -17.61 -12.54
N LEU A 272 2.08 -17.44 -11.65
CA LEU A 272 2.27 -16.99 -10.28
C LEU A 272 1.73 -18.06 -9.32
N LEU A 273 2.56 -18.46 -8.35
CA LEU A 273 2.14 -19.20 -7.17
C LEU A 273 2.24 -18.28 -5.96
N TYR A 274 1.16 -18.18 -5.18
CA TYR A 274 1.11 -17.36 -3.98
C TYR A 274 0.43 -18.05 -2.82
N GLY A 275 0.72 -17.60 -1.61
CA GLY A 275 0.08 -18.10 -0.39
C GLY A 275 -0.08 -17.00 0.66
N ALA A 276 -0.93 -17.27 1.64
CA ALA A 276 -1.12 -16.47 2.84
C ALA A 276 -1.70 -17.33 3.96
N GLY A 277 -1.58 -16.84 5.19
CA GLY A 277 -2.36 -17.33 6.32
C GLY A 277 -3.29 -16.22 6.79
N ARG A 278 -4.47 -16.55 7.28
CA ARG A 278 -5.38 -15.55 7.86
C ARG A 278 -6.16 -16.09 9.07
N THR A 279 -6.62 -15.17 9.91
CA THR A 279 -7.63 -15.40 10.93
C THR A 279 -8.99 -15.03 10.36
N LYS A 280 -10.02 -15.81 10.60
CA LYS A 280 -11.36 -15.58 10.08
C LYS A 280 -12.28 -15.01 11.15
N GLY A 281 -12.82 -13.80 10.91
CA GLY A 281 -13.96 -13.27 11.64
C GLY A 281 -15.27 -13.78 11.05
N LEU A 282 -16.24 -14.11 11.89
CA LEU A 282 -17.57 -14.60 11.53
C LEU A 282 -18.63 -13.74 12.24
N ILE A 283 -19.75 -13.48 11.58
CA ILE A 283 -20.95 -12.95 12.23
C ILE A 283 -21.95 -14.10 12.32
N TRP A 284 -22.27 -14.51 13.54
CA TRP A 284 -23.20 -15.60 13.80
C TRP A 284 -24.21 -15.19 14.86
N HIS A 285 -25.51 -15.29 14.57
CA HIS A 285 -26.59 -14.74 15.39
C HIS A 285 -26.37 -13.28 15.81
N ASP A 286 -26.06 -12.41 14.83
CA ASP A 286 -25.78 -10.99 14.99
C ASP A 286 -24.60 -10.62 15.93
N SER A 287 -23.84 -11.61 16.34
CA SER A 287 -22.65 -11.42 17.20
C SER A 287 -21.35 -11.75 16.44
N PRO A 288 -20.31 -10.93 16.61
CA PRO A 288 -19.01 -11.19 16.00
C PRO A 288 -18.22 -12.25 16.77
N TYR A 289 -17.68 -13.20 16.07
CA TYR A 289 -16.79 -14.25 16.59
C TYR A 289 -15.50 -14.32 15.79
N ILE A 290 -14.45 -14.85 16.40
CA ILE A 290 -13.22 -15.23 15.72
C ILE A 290 -13.20 -16.76 15.64
N ALA A 291 -13.09 -17.30 14.43
CA ALA A 291 -12.90 -18.73 14.26
C ALA A 291 -11.53 -19.14 14.80
N GLU A 292 -11.48 -20.18 15.62
CA GLU A 292 -10.23 -20.68 16.18
C GLU A 292 -9.27 -21.18 15.07
N GLY A 293 -8.00 -20.79 15.20
CA GLY A 293 -6.92 -21.23 14.32
C GLY A 293 -6.54 -20.24 13.24
N SER A 294 -5.59 -20.64 12.44
CA SER A 294 -5.12 -19.91 11.25
C SER A 294 -5.44 -20.75 10.02
N PHE A 295 -6.01 -20.12 9.02
CA PHE A 295 -6.45 -20.74 7.78
C PHE A 295 -5.46 -20.48 6.66
N GLY A 296 -5.06 -21.53 5.94
CA GLY A 296 -4.16 -21.42 4.80
C GLY A 296 -4.90 -21.00 3.52
N ILE A 297 -4.24 -20.15 2.74
CA ILE A 297 -4.66 -19.77 1.39
C ILE A 297 -3.53 -20.09 0.43
N LEU A 298 -3.85 -20.73 -0.69
CA LEU A 298 -2.93 -21.04 -1.78
C LEU A 298 -3.57 -20.68 -3.11
N GLY A 299 -2.83 -20.02 -4.00
CA GLY A 299 -3.37 -19.66 -5.29
C GLY A 299 -2.37 -19.77 -6.43
N LEU A 300 -2.91 -20.03 -7.62
CA LEU A 300 -2.19 -20.12 -8.88
C LEU A 300 -2.86 -19.21 -9.90
N ASN A 301 -2.09 -18.30 -10.50
CA ASN A 301 -2.57 -17.46 -11.60
C ASN A 301 -1.76 -17.73 -12.86
N VAL A 302 -2.45 -17.90 -13.99
CA VAL A 302 -1.85 -18.03 -15.32
C VAL A 302 -2.35 -16.89 -16.19
N SER A 303 -1.45 -15.97 -16.53
CA SER A 303 -1.81 -14.69 -17.13
C SER A 303 -1.10 -14.46 -18.46
N PRO A 304 -1.75 -14.69 -19.63
CA PRO A 304 -1.31 -14.17 -20.91
C PRO A 304 -1.47 -12.64 -20.93
N LEU A 305 -0.36 -11.92 -21.13
CA LEU A 305 -0.31 -10.47 -21.18
C LEU A 305 0.26 -9.98 -22.51
N TYR A 306 -0.48 -9.11 -23.19
CA TYR A 306 -0.03 -8.43 -24.39
C TYR A 306 0.67 -7.13 -24.05
N ARG A 307 1.88 -6.93 -24.56
CA ARG A 307 2.64 -5.69 -24.40
C ARG A 307 2.12 -4.64 -25.37
N VAL A 308 1.30 -3.73 -24.86
CA VAL A 308 0.76 -2.59 -25.63
C VAL A 308 1.89 -1.61 -25.97
N ASN A 309 2.71 -1.29 -24.98
CA ASN A 309 3.91 -0.47 -25.12
C ASN A 309 4.95 -0.82 -24.04
N LYS A 310 6.04 -0.05 -23.92
CA LYS A 310 7.10 -0.30 -22.94
C LYS A 310 6.67 -0.07 -21.48
N PHE A 311 5.58 0.66 -21.24
CA PHE A 311 5.06 1.03 -19.91
C PHE A 311 3.80 0.27 -19.52
N PHE A 312 3.14 -0.42 -20.49
CA PHE A 312 1.84 -0.99 -20.24
C PHE A 312 1.66 -2.35 -20.89
N ARG A 313 1.15 -3.30 -20.13
CA ARG A 313 0.68 -4.62 -20.57
C ARG A 313 -0.77 -4.80 -20.16
N ALA A 314 -1.54 -5.47 -20.98
CA ALA A 314 -2.92 -5.83 -20.69
C ALA A 314 -3.19 -7.27 -21.15
N GLY A 315 -4.13 -7.92 -20.47
CA GLY A 315 -4.48 -9.30 -20.82
C GLY A 315 -5.54 -9.87 -19.89
N ALA A 316 -5.56 -11.18 -19.80
CA ALA A 316 -6.46 -11.93 -18.94
C ALA A 316 -5.67 -12.83 -17.99
N SER A 317 -6.35 -13.44 -17.04
CA SER A 317 -5.79 -14.45 -16.14
C SER A 317 -6.81 -15.51 -15.83
N LEU A 318 -6.37 -16.76 -15.76
CA LEU A 318 -7.05 -17.83 -15.07
C LEU A 318 -6.51 -17.86 -13.65
N ASP A 319 -7.40 -17.74 -12.68
CA ASP A 319 -7.07 -17.61 -11.26
C ASP A 319 -7.68 -18.78 -10.49
N VAL A 320 -6.84 -19.63 -9.89
CA VAL A 320 -7.25 -20.74 -9.03
C VAL A 320 -6.86 -20.39 -7.61
N GLN A 321 -7.79 -20.47 -6.68
CA GLN A 321 -7.53 -20.25 -5.24
C GLN A 321 -8.17 -21.34 -4.40
N TYR A 322 -7.37 -21.92 -3.53
CA TYR A 322 -7.79 -22.69 -2.37
C TYR A 322 -7.79 -21.76 -1.16
N ASP A 323 -8.88 -21.76 -0.40
CA ASP A 323 -9.04 -20.97 0.82
C ASP A 323 -9.68 -21.86 1.90
N GLU A 324 -8.87 -22.25 2.87
CA GLU A 324 -9.29 -23.14 3.94
C GLU A 324 -10.44 -22.58 4.78
N SER A 325 -10.58 -21.25 4.84
CA SER A 325 -11.62 -20.55 5.60
C SER A 325 -12.87 -20.23 4.79
N ALA A 326 -12.92 -20.56 3.49
CA ALA A 326 -14.10 -20.27 2.68
C ALA A 326 -15.31 -21.08 3.16
N ASN A 327 -16.46 -20.41 3.25
CA ASN A 327 -17.75 -20.97 3.66
C ASN A 327 -17.78 -21.59 5.08
N VAL A 328 -16.83 -21.25 5.96
CA VAL A 328 -16.82 -21.77 7.36
C VAL A 328 -18.09 -21.37 8.10
N ILE A 329 -18.71 -20.22 7.77
CA ILE A 329 -19.95 -19.76 8.40
C ILE A 329 -21.11 -20.75 8.22
N ASP A 330 -21.18 -21.42 7.07
CA ASP A 330 -22.24 -22.40 6.75
C ASP A 330 -22.04 -23.73 7.49
N HIS A 331 -20.89 -23.92 8.11
CA HIS A 331 -20.50 -25.14 8.83
C HIS A 331 -20.35 -24.93 10.34
N VAL A 332 -20.90 -23.83 10.89
CA VAL A 332 -20.92 -23.59 12.32
C VAL A 332 -21.77 -24.63 13.04
N ALA A 333 -21.19 -25.25 14.07
CA ALA A 333 -21.84 -26.26 14.89
C ALA A 333 -22.46 -25.69 16.18
N GLY A 334 -22.07 -24.47 16.57
CA GLY A 334 -22.51 -23.81 17.79
C GLY A 334 -21.36 -23.15 18.54
N THR A 335 -21.61 -22.72 19.78
CA THR A 335 -20.58 -22.21 20.69
C THR A 335 -20.19 -23.29 21.70
N GLY A 336 -18.89 -23.38 22.01
CA GLY A 336 -18.40 -24.21 23.08
C GLY A 336 -18.68 -23.62 24.48
N GLU A 337 -18.38 -24.38 25.53
CA GLU A 337 -18.49 -23.92 26.93
C GLU A 337 -17.55 -22.73 27.24
N ASP A 338 -16.48 -22.59 26.45
CA ASP A 338 -15.51 -21.51 26.47
C ASP A 338 -15.97 -20.24 25.73
N GLY A 339 -17.19 -20.23 25.19
CA GLY A 339 -17.73 -19.14 24.39
C GLY A 339 -17.18 -19.05 22.96
N ASN A 340 -16.26 -19.95 22.57
CA ASN A 340 -15.70 -19.96 21.25
C ASN A 340 -16.62 -20.68 20.25
N ILE A 341 -16.60 -20.21 18.99
CA ILE A 341 -17.40 -20.83 17.94
C ILE A 341 -16.77 -22.15 17.50
N ARG A 342 -17.60 -23.17 17.40
CA ARG A 342 -17.21 -24.50 16.88
C ARG A 342 -17.75 -24.67 15.48
N PHE A 343 -16.94 -25.22 14.58
CA PHE A 343 -17.33 -25.44 13.18
C PHE A 343 -16.69 -26.73 12.64
N TYR A 344 -17.32 -27.28 11.61
CA TYR A 344 -16.75 -28.36 10.81
C TYR A 344 -15.97 -27.77 9.64
N ARG A 345 -14.89 -28.44 9.25
CA ARG A 345 -14.13 -28.02 8.07
C ARG A 345 -15.00 -28.17 6.82
N PRO A 346 -15.18 -27.11 6.01
CA PRO A 346 -15.88 -27.20 4.74
C PRO A 346 -15.24 -28.21 3.79
N PRO A 347 -16.00 -28.92 2.93
CA PRO A 347 -15.44 -29.82 1.95
C PRO A 347 -14.61 -29.07 0.89
N LEU A 348 -13.63 -29.75 0.27
CA LEU A 348 -12.67 -29.14 -0.65
C LEU A 348 -13.32 -28.35 -1.80
N ASN A 349 -14.46 -28.81 -2.31
CA ASN A 349 -15.20 -28.14 -3.39
C ASN A 349 -15.84 -26.82 -2.97
N GLU A 350 -15.98 -26.56 -1.67
CA GLU A 350 -16.42 -25.28 -1.10
C GLU A 350 -15.26 -24.36 -0.73
N GLN A 351 -14.05 -24.92 -0.66
CA GLN A 351 -12.81 -24.19 -0.40
C GLN A 351 -12.07 -23.81 -1.69
N LEU A 352 -12.48 -24.32 -2.86
CA LEU A 352 -11.83 -24.10 -4.14
C LEU A 352 -12.65 -23.17 -5.02
N GLY A 353 -12.02 -22.06 -5.46
CA GLY A 353 -12.56 -21.15 -6.45
C GLY A 353 -11.70 -21.09 -7.70
N ILE A 354 -12.32 -21.13 -8.88
CA ILE A 354 -11.66 -20.89 -10.16
C ILE A 354 -12.33 -19.68 -10.80
N GLY A 355 -11.53 -18.67 -11.10
CA GLY A 355 -11.98 -17.42 -11.66
C GLY A 355 -11.25 -17.04 -12.93
N VAL A 356 -11.83 -16.07 -13.62
CA VAL A 356 -11.20 -15.39 -14.76
C VAL A 356 -11.16 -13.90 -14.48
N SER A 357 -10.05 -13.25 -14.86
CA SER A 357 -9.88 -11.82 -14.65
C SER A 357 -9.23 -11.12 -15.84
N LEU A 358 -9.55 -9.85 -16.00
CA LEU A 358 -8.80 -8.92 -16.82
C LEU A 358 -7.61 -8.40 -16.02
N ARG A 359 -6.48 -8.18 -16.69
CA ARG A 359 -5.25 -7.70 -16.08
C ARG A 359 -4.71 -6.47 -16.78
N ALA A 360 -4.32 -5.46 -16.01
CA ALA A 360 -3.58 -4.29 -16.46
C ALA A 360 -2.28 -4.21 -15.65
N GLU A 361 -1.14 -4.09 -16.32
CA GLU A 361 0.17 -3.99 -15.67
C GLU A 361 0.90 -2.73 -16.13
N PHE A 362 1.18 -1.83 -15.19
CA PHE A 362 1.98 -0.63 -15.39
C PHE A 362 3.43 -0.93 -15.05
N VAL A 363 4.29 -0.90 -16.06
CA VAL A 363 5.72 -1.28 -15.93
C VAL A 363 6.54 -0.06 -15.58
N MET A 364 7.25 -0.15 -14.46
CA MET A 364 8.15 0.88 -13.93
C MET A 364 9.58 0.35 -13.80
N PRO A 365 10.59 1.18 -13.50
CA PRO A 365 12.00 0.75 -13.52
C PRO A 365 12.35 -0.41 -12.60
N VAL A 366 11.80 -0.46 -11.40
CA VAL A 366 12.16 -1.43 -10.35
C VAL A 366 11.04 -2.42 -10.08
N PHE A 367 9.79 -1.97 -10.20
CA PHE A 367 8.62 -2.79 -9.99
C PHE A 367 7.52 -2.47 -11.01
N SER A 368 6.55 -3.34 -11.12
CA SER A 368 5.31 -3.10 -11.89
C SER A 368 4.12 -3.11 -10.94
N VAL A 369 3.12 -2.30 -11.22
CA VAL A 369 1.81 -2.37 -10.57
C VAL A 369 0.87 -3.16 -11.45
N ASN A 370 0.34 -4.26 -10.93
CA ASN A 370 -0.64 -5.10 -11.60
C ASN A 370 -2.01 -4.93 -10.96
N ILE A 371 -3.00 -4.61 -11.77
CA ILE A 371 -4.40 -4.47 -11.35
C ILE A 371 -5.20 -5.55 -12.07
N GLY A 372 -6.05 -6.25 -11.32
CA GLY A 372 -6.95 -7.26 -11.85
C GLY A 372 -8.39 -7.00 -11.47
N PHE A 373 -9.29 -7.34 -12.37
CA PHE A 373 -10.73 -7.36 -12.13
C PHE A 373 -11.30 -8.66 -12.67
N GLY A 374 -11.91 -9.48 -11.81
CA GLY A 374 -12.34 -10.82 -12.16
C GLY A 374 -13.59 -11.27 -11.43
N ARG A 375 -14.02 -12.48 -11.82
CA ARG A 375 -15.13 -13.18 -11.19
C ARG A 375 -14.81 -14.66 -11.09
N ASN A 376 -15.20 -15.31 -9.99
CA ASN A 376 -15.19 -16.76 -9.92
C ASN A 376 -16.26 -17.33 -10.84
N VAL A 377 -15.88 -18.32 -11.62
CA VAL A 377 -16.77 -19.03 -12.60
C VAL A 377 -17.08 -20.44 -12.19
N ILE A 378 -16.19 -21.07 -11.40
CA ILE A 378 -16.40 -22.38 -10.79
C ILE A 378 -16.14 -22.21 -9.28
N TYR A 379 -17.18 -22.39 -8.49
CA TYR A 379 -17.15 -22.24 -7.04
C TYR A 379 -18.39 -22.91 -6.42
N LYS A 380 -18.36 -23.13 -5.10
CA LYS A 380 -19.52 -23.56 -4.32
C LYS A 380 -19.59 -22.70 -3.05
N GLY A 381 -20.81 -22.39 -2.60
CA GLY A 381 -21.08 -21.50 -1.47
C GLY A 381 -21.11 -20.01 -1.85
N ASP A 382 -21.72 -19.21 -0.98
CA ASP A 382 -21.98 -17.80 -1.27
C ASP A 382 -20.75 -16.89 -1.05
N GLU A 383 -19.81 -17.30 -0.22
CA GLU A 383 -18.62 -16.51 0.08
C GLU A 383 -17.65 -16.38 -1.13
N LEU A 384 -17.63 -17.38 -2.01
CA LEU A 384 -16.82 -17.34 -3.24
C LEU A 384 -17.56 -16.72 -4.44
N LYS A 385 -18.83 -16.37 -4.28
CA LYS A 385 -19.64 -15.73 -5.30
C LYS A 385 -19.25 -14.25 -5.43
N GLY A 386 -19.36 -13.67 -6.61
CA GLY A 386 -19.16 -12.23 -6.83
C GLY A 386 -17.92 -11.88 -7.61
N PHE A 387 -17.62 -10.59 -7.63
CA PHE A 387 -16.44 -10.05 -8.30
C PHE A 387 -15.27 -9.93 -7.33
N TYR A 388 -14.08 -10.03 -7.85
CA TYR A 388 -12.87 -9.75 -7.07
C TYR A 388 -11.96 -8.79 -7.82
N GLN A 389 -11.20 -8.01 -7.05
CA GLN A 389 -10.18 -7.12 -7.53
C GLN A 389 -8.83 -7.55 -6.96
N THR A 390 -7.77 -7.37 -7.72
CA THR A 390 -6.41 -7.59 -7.25
C THR A 390 -5.58 -6.35 -7.51
N LEU A 391 -4.79 -5.97 -6.52
CA LEU A 391 -3.75 -4.96 -6.66
C LEU A 391 -2.45 -5.59 -6.22
N ALA A 392 -1.42 -5.53 -7.06
CA ALA A 392 -0.15 -6.15 -6.74
C ALA A 392 1.04 -5.37 -7.25
N LEU A 393 2.13 -5.48 -6.50
CA LEU A 393 3.47 -5.14 -6.92
C LEU A 393 4.19 -6.38 -7.41
N LYS A 394 4.86 -6.27 -8.54
CA LYS A 394 5.75 -7.28 -9.08
C LYS A 394 7.15 -6.69 -9.23
N THR A 395 8.15 -7.36 -8.70
CA THR A 395 9.55 -6.94 -8.83
C THR A 395 10.34 -8.09 -9.45
N ASP A 396 10.94 -7.82 -10.62
CA ASP A 396 11.78 -8.82 -11.31
C ASP A 396 13.06 -9.08 -10.50
N ILE A 397 13.30 -10.35 -10.14
CA ILE A 397 14.47 -10.79 -9.37
C ILE A 397 15.57 -11.26 -10.34
N HIS A 398 15.25 -12.19 -11.22
CA HIS A 398 16.24 -12.80 -12.13
C HIS A 398 15.54 -13.48 -13.33
N LYS A 399 15.94 -13.12 -14.56
CA LYS A 399 15.59 -13.82 -15.83
C LYS A 399 14.14 -14.31 -15.96
N GLY A 400 13.17 -13.47 -15.58
CA GLY A 400 11.75 -13.80 -15.65
C GLY A 400 11.15 -14.23 -14.31
N LEU A 401 11.96 -14.59 -13.31
CA LEU A 401 11.49 -14.79 -11.94
C LEU A 401 11.16 -13.42 -11.32
N TYR A 402 9.98 -13.29 -10.72
CA TYR A 402 9.55 -12.09 -10.03
C TYR A 402 8.94 -12.38 -8.66
N LEU A 403 9.14 -11.46 -7.72
CA LEU A 403 8.42 -11.39 -6.46
C LEU A 403 7.06 -10.74 -6.70
N HIS A 404 6.02 -11.27 -6.08
CA HIS A 404 4.67 -10.74 -6.10
C HIS A 404 4.19 -10.46 -4.68
N ILE A 405 3.80 -9.22 -4.44
CA ILE A 405 3.15 -8.79 -3.20
C ILE A 405 1.84 -8.15 -3.60
N GLY A 406 0.75 -8.84 -3.37
CA GLY A 406 -0.57 -8.41 -3.80
C GLY A 406 -1.63 -8.55 -2.74
N TYR A 407 -2.79 -8.01 -3.06
CA TYR A 407 -3.96 -8.05 -2.22
C TYR A 407 -5.20 -8.30 -3.07
N LYS A 408 -6.08 -9.17 -2.58
CA LYS A 408 -7.37 -9.47 -3.19
C LYS A 408 -8.47 -8.82 -2.37
N LEU A 409 -9.39 -8.14 -3.05
CA LEU A 409 -10.62 -7.60 -2.52
C LEU A 409 -11.79 -8.38 -3.10
N HIS A 410 -12.88 -8.43 -2.38
CA HIS A 410 -14.17 -8.93 -2.85
C HIS A 410 -15.14 -7.76 -2.96
N ASP A 411 -15.88 -7.67 -4.05
CA ASP A 411 -16.89 -6.64 -4.33
C ASP A 411 -16.46 -5.20 -4.00
N PHE A 412 -15.18 -4.85 -4.26
CA PHE A 412 -14.53 -3.54 -4.09
C PHE A 412 -14.35 -3.03 -2.66
N HIS A 413 -14.90 -3.68 -1.66
CA HIS A 413 -14.85 -3.19 -0.29
C HIS A 413 -14.47 -4.24 0.75
N ASP A 414 -14.76 -5.51 0.50
CA ASP A 414 -14.47 -6.55 1.48
C ASP A 414 -13.02 -7.05 1.35
N PRO A 415 -12.21 -6.87 2.39
CA PRO A 415 -10.88 -7.43 2.43
C PRO A 415 -10.93 -8.95 2.30
N ASN A 416 -10.24 -9.52 1.32
CA ASN A 416 -10.19 -10.97 1.18
C ASN A 416 -8.86 -11.53 1.72
N ASN A 417 -7.77 -11.44 0.96
CA ASN A 417 -6.51 -12.02 1.39
C ASN A 417 -5.28 -11.35 0.79
N LEU A 418 -4.17 -11.46 1.53
CA LEU A 418 -2.84 -11.17 1.04
C LEU A 418 -2.42 -12.21 0.00
N MET A 419 -1.63 -11.79 -1.01
CA MET A 419 -1.10 -12.64 -2.07
C MET A 419 0.43 -12.47 -2.11
N LEU A 420 1.15 -13.25 -1.28
CA LEU A 420 2.60 -13.26 -1.28
C LEU A 420 3.10 -14.43 -2.11
N GLY A 421 3.89 -14.18 -3.13
CA GLY A 421 4.26 -15.26 -4.03
C GLY A 421 5.44 -14.99 -4.94
N LEU A 422 5.79 -16.02 -5.67
CA LEU A 422 6.80 -15.98 -6.72
C LEU A 422 6.14 -16.35 -8.05
N GLY A 423 6.50 -15.62 -9.07
CA GLY A 423 6.01 -15.91 -10.41
C GLY A 423 7.13 -15.97 -11.42
N TRP A 424 6.83 -16.63 -12.54
CA TRP A 424 7.74 -16.73 -13.66
C TRP A 424 7.10 -16.15 -14.92
N ARG A 425 7.84 -15.28 -15.61
CA ARG A 425 7.42 -14.64 -16.85
C ARG A 425 8.17 -15.24 -18.05
N PHE A 426 7.41 -15.80 -19.00
CA PHE A 426 7.89 -16.32 -20.25
C PHE A 426 7.66 -15.31 -21.38
N GLY A 427 8.43 -15.42 -22.49
CA GLY A 427 8.25 -14.56 -23.67
C GLY A 427 8.89 -13.16 -23.54
N ASN A 428 9.67 -12.91 -22.51
CA ASN A 428 10.30 -11.59 -22.25
C ASN A 428 11.74 -11.50 -22.83
N ARG A 429 12.09 -12.36 -23.79
CA ARG A 429 13.41 -12.37 -24.47
C ARG A 429 13.41 -11.50 -25.70
#